data_aa6d98f6e477792fd7992ead086477b9
#
_entry.id   aa6d98f6e477792fd7992ead086477b9
#
_cell.length_a   1.000
_cell.length_b   1.000
_cell.length_c   1.000
_cell.angle_alpha   90.00
_cell.angle_beta   90.00
_cell.angle_gamma   90.00
#
_symmetry.space_group_name_H-M   'P 1'
#
loop_
_entity.id
_entity.type
_entity.pdbx_description
1 polymer ?
#
loop_
_entity_poly.entity_id
_entity_poly.type
_entity_poly.pdbx_seq_one_letter_code
_entity_poly.pdbx_strand_id
1 'polypeptide(L)'
;SKFMSFSFFSALGAVLAVSISISLAESRIPDVPSDPPLRPVSGSLKAGYSTNYEFRGLIPGGCNPTAPLRLDWRSDLNDRYSLILALKEEIFLGHPAVDLENETMADLGLQRKFGKATYAALSFRANDGGLAGFASEHLFGNGGTTYETALILRHDLGFLPGFYAQGSAAYSFYGITGWWFDMCTGSDFRMTENLYMGFKFGAVLSSSYWPSGSNGWQSLYVRVTANYRLFGNIFVEPFVGLHWLGKGAHGVNRVYGRTLVKGNSWVTGVSLVYSF
;
A
#
# COMPACT_ATOMS: atom_id res chain seq x y z
N SER A 1 -17.14 -2.53 -24.36
CA SER A 1 -17.36 -1.11 -24.05
C SER A 1 -16.05 -0.49 -23.58
N LYS A 2 -15.45 0.31 -24.44
CA LYS A 2 -14.25 1.09 -24.11
C LYS A 2 -14.68 2.25 -23.23
N PHE A 3 -14.57 2.14 -21.93
CA PHE A 3 -14.69 3.28 -21.02
C PHE A 3 -13.40 3.46 -20.24
N MET A 4 -12.78 4.59 -20.57
CA MET A 4 -11.81 5.35 -19.80
C MET A 4 -10.70 4.57 -19.08
N SER A 5 -9.69 4.15 -19.83
CA SER A 5 -8.36 4.19 -19.24
C SER A 5 -8.03 5.69 -19.06
N PHE A 6 -8.36 6.23 -17.90
CA PHE A 6 -7.75 7.48 -17.45
C PHE A 6 -6.27 7.17 -17.33
N SER A 7 -5.50 7.52 -18.35
CA SER A 7 -4.09 7.20 -18.30
C SER A 7 -3.51 7.93 -17.09
N PHE A 8 -2.98 7.18 -16.16
CA PHE A 8 -2.24 7.67 -14.99
C PHE A 8 -1.28 8.81 -15.37
N PHE A 9 -0.71 8.76 -16.55
CA PHE A 9 0.15 9.82 -17.09
C PHE A 9 -0.57 11.16 -17.29
N SER A 10 -1.86 11.17 -17.59
CA SER A 10 -2.62 12.44 -17.70
C SER A 10 -2.89 13.03 -16.31
N ALA A 11 -3.21 12.18 -15.32
CA ALA A 11 -3.38 12.59 -13.94
C ALA A 11 -2.02 12.98 -13.31
N LEU A 12 -0.96 12.23 -13.60
CA LEU A 12 0.41 12.52 -13.15
C LEU A 12 0.92 13.84 -13.74
N GLY A 13 0.63 14.13 -15.02
CA GLY A 13 0.98 15.40 -15.66
C GLY A 13 0.31 16.61 -15.00
N ALA A 14 -0.96 16.50 -14.63
CA ALA A 14 -1.68 17.56 -13.93
C ALA A 14 -1.17 17.78 -12.50
N VAL A 15 -0.87 16.70 -11.77
CA VAL A 15 -0.32 16.76 -10.40
C VAL A 15 1.12 17.26 -10.41
N LEU A 16 1.96 16.85 -11.37
CA LEU A 16 3.32 17.39 -11.56
C LEU A 16 3.32 18.88 -11.89
N ALA A 17 2.40 19.35 -12.73
CA ALA A 17 2.29 20.77 -13.07
C ALA A 17 1.92 21.64 -11.84
N VAL A 18 1.07 21.12 -10.94
CA VAL A 18 0.73 21.78 -9.68
C VAL A 18 1.89 21.70 -8.67
N SER A 19 2.63 20.57 -8.64
CA SER A 19 3.72 20.35 -7.69
C SER A 19 5.00 21.13 -8.01
N ILE A 20 5.29 21.37 -9.29
CA ILE A 20 6.46 22.15 -9.72
C ILE A 20 6.32 23.62 -9.32
N SER A 21 5.09 24.13 -9.16
CA SER A 21 4.83 25.51 -8.72
C SER A 21 4.97 25.71 -7.20
N ILE A 22 5.09 24.61 -6.42
CA ILE A 22 5.16 24.68 -4.94
C ILE A 22 6.47 24.01 -4.47
N SER A 23 7.60 24.64 -4.88
CA SER A 23 8.66 24.26 -4.47
C SER A 23 9.78 24.08 -3.83
N LEU A 24 10.70 23.87 -3.58
CA LEU A 24 12.03 23.96 -2.87
C LEU A 24 11.95 24.01 -1.32
N ALA A 25 11.04 23.24 -0.74
CA ALA A 25 11.09 23.01 0.70
C ALA A 25 11.83 21.67 0.97
N GLU A 26 12.92 21.72 1.73
CA GLU A 26 13.68 20.55 2.18
C GLU A 26 12.76 19.50 2.78
N SER A 27 12.65 18.34 2.13
CA SER A 27 11.90 17.24 2.68
C SER A 27 12.73 16.55 3.74
N ARG A 28 12.14 16.36 4.89
CA ARG A 28 12.67 15.47 5.91
C ARG A 28 11.87 14.18 5.89
N ILE A 29 12.55 13.05 5.75
CA ILE A 29 12.05 11.78 6.27
C ILE A 29 11.68 12.05 7.74
N PRO A 30 10.55 11.49 8.25
CA PRO A 30 10.12 11.83 9.59
C PRO A 30 11.23 11.57 10.60
N ASP A 31 11.95 12.60 10.98
CA ASP A 31 12.80 12.59 12.15
C ASP A 31 11.90 12.40 13.37
N VAL A 32 12.32 11.56 14.30
CA VAL A 32 11.82 11.51 15.68
C VAL A 32 11.70 12.95 16.23
N PRO A 33 10.59 13.30 16.86
CA PRO A 33 9.95 14.60 16.81
C PRO A 33 10.73 15.71 17.51
N SER A 34 11.26 16.60 16.76
CA SER A 34 11.26 18.01 17.13
C SER A 34 10.18 18.65 16.25
N ASP A 35 9.17 19.30 16.84
CA ASP A 35 8.06 19.91 16.11
C ASP A 35 8.59 20.83 14.98
N PRO A 36 8.66 20.38 13.72
CA PRO A 36 8.99 21.29 12.64
C PRO A 36 7.75 22.17 12.37
N PRO A 37 7.94 23.38 11.86
CA PRO A 37 6.82 24.18 11.42
C PRO A 37 5.97 23.37 10.46
N LEU A 38 4.64 23.40 10.63
CA LEU A 38 3.67 22.71 9.78
C LEU A 38 4.00 23.00 8.31
N ARG A 39 4.39 21.95 7.60
CA ARG A 39 4.51 22.04 6.14
C ARG A 39 3.12 21.82 5.58
N PRO A 40 2.57 22.76 4.83
CA PRO A 40 1.20 22.64 4.33
C PRO A 40 1.04 21.46 3.36
N VAL A 41 2.13 21.06 2.71
CA VAL A 41 2.14 19.94 1.74
C VAL A 41 3.41 19.12 1.89
N SER A 42 3.28 17.81 1.84
CA SER A 42 4.39 16.85 1.79
C SER A 42 3.97 15.62 0.98
N GLY A 43 4.94 14.88 0.49
CA GLY A 43 4.63 13.67 -0.24
C GLY A 43 5.85 12.92 -0.75
N SER A 44 5.58 11.87 -1.51
CA SER A 44 6.63 11.12 -2.19
C SER A 44 6.14 10.56 -3.53
N LEU A 45 7.04 10.53 -4.49
CA LEU A 45 6.88 9.79 -5.74
C LEU A 45 7.84 8.61 -5.71
N LYS A 46 7.32 7.42 -5.98
CA LYS A 46 8.06 6.17 -5.94
C LYS A 46 7.89 5.41 -7.25
N ALA A 47 8.99 4.96 -7.83
CA ALA A 47 9.01 4.06 -8.97
C ALA A 47 9.99 2.93 -8.71
N GLY A 48 9.66 1.69 -9.12
CA GLY A 48 10.51 0.57 -8.74
C GLY A 48 10.30 -0.69 -9.55
N TYR A 49 10.90 -1.75 -9.04
CA TYR A 49 10.78 -3.12 -9.49
C TYR A 49 10.49 -4.03 -8.31
N SER A 50 9.60 -4.98 -8.49
CA SER A 50 9.32 -6.07 -7.54
C SER A 50 9.34 -7.41 -8.26
N THR A 51 9.88 -8.43 -7.60
CA THR A 51 9.92 -9.80 -8.15
C THR A 51 8.56 -10.47 -8.21
N ASN A 52 7.61 -9.99 -7.41
CA ASN A 52 6.24 -10.47 -7.39
C ASN A 52 5.29 -9.34 -7.06
N TYR A 53 4.10 -9.37 -7.67
CA TYR A 53 2.96 -8.57 -7.26
C TYR A 53 2.48 -9.01 -5.88
N GLU A 54 2.20 -8.05 -5.01
CA GLU A 54 1.66 -8.29 -3.67
C GLU A 54 0.34 -7.52 -3.51
N PHE A 55 -0.72 -8.25 -3.17
CA PHE A 55 -2.00 -7.69 -2.82
C PHE A 55 -2.34 -8.04 -1.37
N ARG A 56 -2.30 -7.05 -0.48
CA ARG A 56 -2.69 -7.20 0.94
C ARG A 56 -2.05 -8.40 1.63
N GLY A 57 -0.76 -8.59 1.46
CA GLY A 57 -0.03 -9.72 2.04
C GLY A 57 -0.27 -11.06 1.35
N LEU A 58 -0.98 -11.09 0.23
CA LEU A 58 -1.12 -12.24 -0.65
C LEU A 58 -0.28 -12.05 -1.91
N ILE A 59 0.35 -13.12 -2.37
CA ILE A 59 1.10 -13.15 -3.62
C ILE A 59 0.36 -14.08 -4.57
N PRO A 60 -0.17 -13.57 -5.70
CA PRO A 60 -0.82 -14.41 -6.69
C PRO A 60 0.08 -15.52 -7.22
N GLY A 61 -0.53 -16.61 -7.67
CA GLY A 61 0.18 -17.76 -8.25
C GLY A 61 1.05 -17.38 -9.44
N GLY A 62 2.15 -18.10 -9.61
CA GLY A 62 3.13 -17.84 -10.65
C GLY A 62 4.22 -16.84 -10.24
N CYS A 63 5.02 -16.43 -11.20
CA CYS A 63 6.02 -15.37 -11.05
C CYS A 63 5.47 -14.13 -11.73
N ASN A 64 5.17 -13.10 -10.94
CA ASN A 64 4.49 -11.89 -11.40
C ASN A 64 5.34 -10.66 -11.10
N PRO A 65 6.48 -10.46 -11.78
CA PRO A 65 7.28 -9.26 -11.58
C PRO A 65 6.48 -8.03 -12.01
N THR A 66 6.63 -6.95 -11.23
CA THR A 66 5.93 -5.70 -11.48
C THR A 66 6.86 -4.49 -11.45
N ALA A 67 6.42 -3.42 -12.10
CA ALA A 67 6.95 -2.08 -11.96
C ALA A 67 5.92 -1.23 -11.19
N PRO A 68 6.06 -1.10 -9.86
CA PRO A 68 5.19 -0.24 -9.07
C PRO A 68 5.51 1.24 -9.33
N LEU A 69 4.45 2.03 -9.54
CA LEU A 69 4.48 3.47 -9.50
C LEU A 69 3.55 3.95 -8.40
N ARG A 70 4.00 4.88 -7.55
CA ARG A 70 3.19 5.38 -6.45
C ARG A 70 3.44 6.85 -6.18
N LEU A 71 2.36 7.58 -5.98
CA LEU A 71 2.36 8.94 -5.44
C LEU A 71 1.63 8.89 -4.09
N ASP A 72 2.29 9.33 -3.04
CA ASP A 72 1.67 9.66 -1.77
C ASP A 72 1.72 11.17 -1.58
N TRP A 73 0.60 11.76 -1.20
CA TRP A 73 0.46 13.18 -0.97
C TRP A 73 -0.32 13.45 0.31
N ARG A 74 0.10 14.47 1.03
CA ARG A 74 -0.54 14.90 2.26
C ARG A 74 -0.57 16.41 2.31
N SER A 75 -1.71 16.97 2.72
CA SER A 75 -1.87 18.39 3.05
C SER A 75 -2.39 18.53 4.47
N ASP A 76 -1.65 19.23 5.29
CA ASP A 76 -2.08 19.54 6.66
C ASP A 76 -3.10 20.69 6.61
N LEU A 77 -4.34 20.42 7.00
CA LEU A 77 -5.42 21.40 7.07
C LEU A 77 -5.29 22.25 8.34
N ASN A 78 -4.81 21.63 9.40
CA ASN A 78 -4.44 22.27 10.68
C ASN A 78 -3.61 21.28 11.51
N ASP A 79 -3.30 21.64 12.77
CA ASP A 79 -2.47 20.83 13.69
C ASP A 79 -3.01 19.41 13.94
N ARG A 80 -4.29 19.17 13.69
CA ARG A 80 -4.97 17.90 14.00
C ARG A 80 -5.43 17.14 12.77
N TYR A 81 -5.69 17.81 11.67
CA TYR A 81 -6.30 17.20 10.49
C TYR A 81 -5.42 17.35 9.27
N SER A 82 -5.31 16.28 8.49
CA SER A 82 -4.61 16.25 7.21
C SER A 82 -5.46 15.53 6.17
N LEU A 83 -5.47 16.07 4.96
CA LEU A 83 -5.96 15.36 3.78
C LEU A 83 -4.84 14.48 3.24
N ILE A 84 -5.15 13.24 2.90
CA ILE A 84 -4.21 12.27 2.33
C ILE A 84 -4.73 11.78 0.98
N LEU A 85 -3.84 11.64 0.01
CA LEU A 85 -4.10 11.05 -1.29
C LEU A 85 -2.99 10.05 -1.59
N ALA A 86 -3.35 8.85 -2.05
CA ALA A 86 -2.40 7.93 -2.63
C ALA A 86 -2.90 7.47 -4.01
N LEU A 87 -2.01 7.50 -4.98
CA LEU A 87 -2.23 6.92 -6.30
C LEU A 87 -1.18 5.84 -6.50
N LYS A 88 -1.59 4.68 -6.96
CA LYS A 88 -0.70 3.55 -7.21
C LYS A 88 -1.06 2.93 -8.55
N GLU A 89 -0.04 2.52 -9.28
CA GLU A 89 -0.15 1.64 -10.44
C GLU A 89 0.86 0.50 -10.31
N GLU A 90 0.42 -0.72 -10.49
CA GLU A 90 1.25 -1.93 -10.59
C GLU A 90 1.19 -2.43 -12.02
N ILE A 91 2.29 -2.27 -12.74
CA ILE A 91 2.41 -2.70 -14.13
C ILE A 91 3.06 -4.08 -14.15
N PHE A 92 2.36 -5.10 -14.66
CA PHE A 92 2.93 -6.43 -14.83
C PHE A 92 3.96 -6.45 -15.96
N LEU A 93 5.16 -6.97 -15.66
CA LEU A 93 6.30 -7.04 -16.61
C LEU A 93 6.38 -8.39 -17.34
N GLY A 94 5.37 -9.23 -17.22
CA GLY A 94 5.31 -10.55 -17.83
C GLY A 94 3.87 -11.01 -18.01
N HIS A 95 3.72 -12.31 -18.27
CA HIS A 95 2.42 -12.96 -18.33
C HIS A 95 2.17 -13.64 -16.97
N PRO A 96 1.33 -13.07 -16.10
CA PRO A 96 0.99 -13.71 -14.85
C PRO A 96 0.30 -15.06 -15.11
N ALA A 97 0.52 -16.04 -14.21
CA ALA A 97 -0.08 -17.38 -14.33
C ALA A 97 -1.62 -17.36 -14.18
N VAL A 98 -2.16 -16.31 -13.68
CA VAL A 98 -3.58 -15.91 -13.70
C VAL A 98 -3.67 -14.68 -14.57
N ASP A 99 -4.69 -14.55 -15.39
CA ASP A 99 -4.90 -13.41 -16.29
C ASP A 99 -5.21 -12.14 -15.49
N LEU A 100 -4.17 -11.62 -14.80
CA LEU A 100 -4.25 -10.39 -14.02
C LEU A 100 -3.97 -9.20 -14.95
N GLU A 101 -4.85 -8.22 -14.90
CA GLU A 101 -4.62 -6.91 -15.50
C GLU A 101 -3.77 -6.03 -14.57
N ASN A 102 -3.16 -4.99 -15.12
CA ASN A 102 -2.47 -3.98 -14.31
C ASN A 102 -3.42 -3.43 -13.25
N GLU A 103 -2.89 -3.17 -12.04
CA GLU A 103 -3.68 -2.60 -10.97
C GLU A 103 -3.51 -1.08 -10.93
N THR A 104 -4.62 -0.37 -10.93
CA THR A 104 -4.66 1.07 -10.61
C THR A 104 -5.44 1.27 -9.32
N MET A 105 -4.86 1.99 -8.37
CA MET A 105 -5.51 2.31 -7.09
C MET A 105 -5.49 3.82 -6.86
N ALA A 106 -6.62 4.36 -6.44
CA ALA A 106 -6.74 5.71 -5.90
C ALA A 106 -7.33 5.65 -4.49
N ASP A 107 -6.68 6.29 -3.53
CA ASP A 107 -7.09 6.35 -2.13
C ASP A 107 -7.12 7.80 -1.68
N LEU A 108 -8.27 8.29 -1.22
CA LEU A 108 -8.48 9.63 -0.69
C LEU A 108 -8.99 9.54 0.74
N GLY A 109 -8.34 10.22 1.67
CA GLY A 109 -8.69 10.11 3.08
C GLY A 109 -8.48 11.37 3.88
N LEU A 110 -9.11 11.36 5.07
CA LEU A 110 -8.92 12.35 6.10
C LEU A 110 -8.24 11.69 7.30
N GLN A 111 -7.10 12.22 7.71
CA GLN A 111 -6.36 11.79 8.88
C GLN A 111 -6.58 12.78 10.03
N ARG A 112 -6.73 12.25 11.24
CA ARG A 112 -6.77 13.02 12.49
C ARG A 112 -5.68 12.54 13.44
N LYS A 113 -4.94 13.49 14.02
CA LYS A 113 -4.00 13.25 15.12
C LYS A 113 -4.71 13.30 16.47
N PHE A 114 -4.42 12.34 17.35
CA PHE A 114 -4.87 12.28 18.74
C PHE A 114 -3.63 12.37 19.65
N GLY A 115 -3.24 13.59 20.00
CA GLY A 115 -1.98 13.83 20.71
C GLY A 115 -0.74 13.64 19.81
N LYS A 116 0.40 13.26 20.43
CA LYS A 116 1.69 13.13 19.72
C LYS A 116 1.91 11.73 19.11
N ALA A 117 1.27 10.71 19.67
CA ALA A 117 1.60 9.32 19.37
C ALA A 117 0.55 8.58 18.54
N THR A 118 -0.68 9.10 18.43
CA THR A 118 -1.79 8.36 17.80
C THR A 118 -2.37 9.15 16.66
N TYR A 119 -2.66 8.46 15.56
CA TYR A 119 -3.53 9.01 14.52
C TYR A 119 -4.51 7.96 13.99
N ALA A 120 -5.65 8.44 13.51
CA ALA A 120 -6.62 7.65 12.76
C ALA A 120 -6.85 8.30 11.40
N ALA A 121 -7.08 7.48 10.39
CA ALA A 121 -7.47 7.94 9.07
C ALA A 121 -8.70 7.16 8.58
N LEU A 122 -9.63 7.89 7.99
CA LEU A 122 -10.74 7.32 7.23
C LEU A 122 -10.49 7.62 5.76
N SER A 123 -10.51 6.60 4.92
CA SER A 123 -10.27 6.75 3.49
C SER A 123 -11.31 6.04 2.64
N PHE A 124 -11.47 6.54 1.43
CA PHE A 124 -12.21 5.92 0.34
C PHE A 124 -11.21 5.49 -0.73
N ARG A 125 -11.30 4.25 -1.17
CA ARG A 125 -10.41 3.64 -2.14
C ARG A 125 -11.18 3.08 -3.32
N ALA A 126 -10.66 3.34 -4.52
CA ALA A 126 -11.04 2.67 -5.75
C ALA A 126 -9.86 1.84 -6.25
N ASN A 127 -10.08 0.56 -6.57
CA ASN A 127 -9.11 -0.30 -7.23
C ASN A 127 -9.69 -0.78 -8.54
N ASP A 128 -8.87 -0.80 -9.58
CA ASP A 128 -9.20 -1.34 -10.89
C ASP A 128 -8.09 -2.30 -11.32
N GLY A 129 -8.47 -3.49 -11.81
CA GLY A 129 -7.51 -4.55 -12.14
C GLY A 129 -6.89 -5.27 -10.93
N GLY A 130 -5.70 -5.84 -11.11
CA GLY A 130 -5.01 -6.62 -10.11
C GLY A 130 -5.79 -7.83 -9.60
N LEU A 131 -5.45 -8.33 -8.42
CA LEU A 131 -6.13 -9.48 -7.82
C LEU A 131 -7.57 -9.16 -7.37
N ALA A 132 -7.83 -7.94 -6.93
CA ALA A 132 -9.17 -7.51 -6.54
C ALA A 132 -10.09 -7.39 -7.74
N GLY A 133 -9.65 -6.78 -8.83
CA GLY A 133 -10.39 -6.68 -10.08
C GLY A 133 -10.67 -8.06 -10.68
N PHE A 134 -9.66 -8.91 -10.76
CA PHE A 134 -9.82 -10.29 -11.21
C PHE A 134 -10.87 -11.05 -10.38
N ALA A 135 -10.81 -10.96 -9.05
CA ALA A 135 -11.78 -11.63 -8.19
C ALA A 135 -13.19 -11.05 -8.38
N SER A 136 -13.33 -9.73 -8.48
CA SER A 136 -14.60 -9.06 -8.74
C SER A 136 -15.26 -9.57 -10.03
N GLU A 137 -14.49 -9.64 -11.11
CA GLU A 137 -14.99 -10.06 -12.42
C GLU A 137 -15.26 -11.57 -12.49
N HIS A 138 -14.29 -12.39 -12.11
CA HIS A 138 -14.32 -13.83 -12.36
C HIS A 138 -14.96 -14.66 -11.24
N LEU A 139 -14.93 -14.18 -9.99
CA LEU A 139 -15.51 -14.90 -8.86
C LEU A 139 -16.89 -14.39 -8.46
N PHE A 140 -17.20 -13.12 -8.70
CA PHE A 140 -18.46 -12.48 -8.31
C PHE A 140 -19.32 -12.01 -9.48
N GLY A 141 -18.78 -12.03 -10.72
CA GLY A 141 -19.52 -11.62 -11.92
C GLY A 141 -19.76 -10.11 -12.02
N ASN A 142 -19.00 -9.31 -11.26
CA ASN A 142 -19.03 -7.84 -11.32
C ASN A 142 -17.89 -7.35 -12.25
N GLY A 143 -17.85 -6.06 -12.56
CA GLY A 143 -16.74 -5.50 -13.34
C GLY A 143 -15.41 -5.52 -12.57
N GLY A 144 -14.30 -5.28 -13.27
CA GLY A 144 -12.94 -5.33 -12.71
C GLY A 144 -12.61 -4.28 -11.63
N THR A 145 -13.55 -3.39 -11.32
CA THR A 145 -13.36 -2.30 -10.34
C THR A 145 -13.97 -2.66 -8.98
N THR A 146 -13.29 -2.30 -7.89
CA THR A 146 -13.80 -2.43 -6.52
C THR A 146 -13.75 -1.09 -5.79
N TYR A 147 -14.74 -0.83 -4.92
CA TYR A 147 -14.77 0.35 -4.05
C TYR A 147 -14.81 -0.05 -2.60
N GLU A 148 -14.00 0.65 -1.79
CA GLU A 148 -13.81 0.34 -0.39
C GLU A 148 -13.77 1.61 0.47
N THR A 149 -14.15 1.43 1.74
CA THR A 149 -13.87 2.41 2.81
C THR A 149 -12.95 1.77 3.82
N ALA A 150 -11.90 2.45 4.24
CA ALA A 150 -10.94 1.94 5.20
C ALA A 150 -10.78 2.88 6.40
N LEU A 151 -10.74 2.28 7.59
CA LEU A 151 -10.33 2.93 8.82
C LEU A 151 -8.92 2.43 9.17
N ILE A 152 -7.99 3.34 9.38
CA ILE A 152 -6.61 3.05 9.78
C ILE A 152 -6.38 3.70 11.13
N LEU A 153 -5.82 2.95 12.08
CA LEU A 153 -5.38 3.44 13.38
C LEU A 153 -3.90 3.09 13.56
N ARG A 154 -3.07 4.06 13.89
CA ARG A 154 -1.67 3.84 14.27
C ARG A 154 -1.36 4.52 15.58
N HIS A 155 -0.56 3.83 16.40
CA HIS A 155 -0.05 4.31 17.66
C HIS A 155 1.46 4.08 17.74
N ASP A 156 2.22 5.15 17.99
CA ASP A 156 3.66 5.06 18.21
C ASP A 156 3.91 4.66 19.67
N LEU A 157 4.63 3.55 19.85
CA LEU A 157 4.71 2.84 21.12
C LEU A 157 5.73 3.45 22.11
N GLY A 158 6.25 4.58 21.96
CA GLY A 158 7.02 5.42 22.89
C GLY A 158 8.20 4.78 23.69
N PHE A 159 8.18 3.46 23.93
CA PHE A 159 9.21 2.76 24.69
C PHE A 159 10.49 2.51 23.88
N LEU A 160 10.40 2.51 22.56
CA LEU A 160 11.53 2.46 21.64
C LEU A 160 11.30 3.45 20.50
N PRO A 161 12.30 4.26 20.13
CA PRO A 161 12.17 5.19 19.01
C PRO A 161 11.79 4.48 17.71
N GLY A 162 10.79 5.03 16.99
CA GLY A 162 10.34 4.50 15.72
C GLY A 162 9.46 3.24 15.79
N PHE A 163 9.19 2.68 16.96
CA PHE A 163 8.26 1.55 17.11
C PHE A 163 6.81 2.00 17.07
N TYR A 164 5.99 1.26 16.33
CA TYR A 164 4.56 1.52 16.22
C TYR A 164 3.74 0.24 16.14
N ALA A 165 2.47 0.35 16.49
CA ALA A 165 1.41 -0.62 16.19
C ALA A 165 0.40 0.04 15.23
N GLN A 166 -0.08 -0.69 14.24
CA GLN A 166 -1.07 -0.22 13.30
C GLN A 166 -2.11 -1.30 13.02
N GLY A 167 -3.36 -0.89 12.99
CA GLY A 167 -4.47 -1.70 12.52
C GLY A 167 -5.22 -0.98 11.41
N SER A 168 -5.73 -1.73 10.44
CA SER A 168 -6.66 -1.22 9.46
C SER A 168 -7.82 -2.18 9.25
N ALA A 169 -9.01 -1.63 9.03
CA ALA A 169 -10.21 -2.35 8.65
C ALA A 169 -10.78 -1.71 7.39
N ALA A 170 -10.87 -2.47 6.31
CA ALA A 170 -11.45 -2.01 5.05
C ALA A 170 -12.72 -2.82 4.76
N TYR A 171 -13.77 -2.13 4.36
CA TYR A 171 -15.00 -2.72 3.88
C TYR A 171 -15.15 -2.43 2.39
N SER A 172 -15.13 -3.48 1.60
CA SER A 172 -15.45 -3.40 0.18
C SER A 172 -16.94 -3.54 0.00
N PHE A 173 -17.58 -2.62 -0.72
CA PHE A 173 -19.04 -2.57 -0.90
C PHE A 173 -19.47 -2.64 -2.37
N TYR A 174 -18.52 -2.65 -3.30
CA TYR A 174 -18.76 -2.82 -4.73
C TYR A 174 -17.65 -3.69 -5.36
N GLY A 175 -18.04 -4.48 -6.33
CA GLY A 175 -17.19 -5.48 -6.96
C GLY A 175 -17.08 -6.73 -6.10
N ILE A 176 -16.41 -6.63 -4.98
CA ILE A 176 -16.37 -7.60 -3.89
C ILE A 176 -17.12 -6.98 -2.70
N THR A 177 -17.83 -7.80 -1.92
CA THR A 177 -18.48 -7.31 -0.70
C THR A 177 -17.94 -8.05 0.52
N GLY A 178 -17.27 -7.33 1.42
CA GLY A 178 -16.71 -7.96 2.62
C GLY A 178 -15.65 -7.13 3.32
N TRP A 179 -15.15 -7.68 4.42
CA TRP A 179 -14.18 -7.03 5.30
C TRP A 179 -12.77 -7.56 5.06
N TRP A 180 -11.82 -6.65 5.17
CA TRP A 180 -10.40 -6.93 5.19
C TRP A 180 -9.74 -6.24 6.38
N PHE A 181 -8.95 -6.98 7.15
CA PHE A 181 -8.26 -6.47 8.33
C PHE A 181 -6.76 -6.71 8.15
N ASP A 182 -5.95 -5.69 8.39
CA ASP A 182 -4.49 -5.79 8.47
C ASP A 182 -4.05 -5.24 9.83
N MET A 183 -3.33 -6.02 10.58
CA MET A 183 -2.75 -5.64 11.87
C MET A 183 -1.24 -5.84 11.80
N CYS A 184 -0.48 -4.83 12.15
CA CYS A 184 0.96 -4.93 12.14
C CYS A 184 1.62 -4.14 13.26
N THR A 185 2.83 -4.54 13.57
CA THR A 185 3.79 -3.74 14.33
C THR A 185 5.02 -3.54 13.47
N GLY A 186 5.73 -2.45 13.68
CA GLY A 186 6.93 -2.14 12.94
C GLY A 186 7.85 -1.21 13.71
N SER A 187 8.97 -0.95 13.10
CA SER A 187 9.96 -0.01 13.58
C SER A 187 10.66 0.63 12.40
N ASP A 188 10.76 1.94 12.45
CA ASP A 188 11.55 2.73 11.51
C ASP A 188 12.66 3.41 12.30
N PHE A 189 13.92 3.07 12.04
CA PHE A 189 15.05 3.60 12.79
C PHE A 189 16.19 4.04 11.88
N ARG A 190 16.87 5.11 12.30
CA ARG A 190 18.01 5.66 11.61
C ARG A 190 19.28 4.91 12.00
N MET A 191 19.95 4.28 11.04
CA MET A 191 21.22 3.59 11.24
C MET A 191 22.41 4.54 11.10
N THR A 192 22.38 5.38 10.06
CA THR A 192 23.40 6.41 9.77
C THR A 192 22.72 7.68 9.27
N GLU A 193 23.48 8.72 8.95
CA GLU A 193 22.94 9.96 8.38
C GLU A 193 22.16 9.75 7.09
N ASN A 194 22.56 8.73 6.31
CA ASN A 194 21.98 8.45 5.00
C ASN A 194 21.21 7.13 4.92
N LEU A 195 21.20 6.31 5.98
CA LEU A 195 20.54 4.99 5.96
C LEU A 195 19.50 4.88 7.07
N TYR A 196 18.30 4.57 6.66
CA TYR A 196 17.16 4.24 7.52
C TYR A 196 16.74 2.80 7.25
N MET A 197 16.42 2.07 8.31
CA MET A 197 15.93 0.70 8.22
C MET A 197 14.51 0.64 8.73
N GLY A 198 13.65 -0.03 7.96
CA GLY A 198 12.27 -0.33 8.35
C GLY A 198 12.10 -1.83 8.55
N PHE A 199 11.39 -2.19 9.59
CA PHE A 199 10.95 -3.54 9.87
C PHE A 199 9.44 -3.54 10.10
N LYS A 200 8.72 -4.48 9.51
CA LYS A 200 7.29 -4.64 9.68
C LYS A 200 6.93 -6.12 9.81
N PHE A 201 6.16 -6.46 10.84
CA PHE A 201 5.54 -7.78 11.01
C PHE A 201 4.03 -7.59 11.09
N GLY A 202 3.28 -8.38 10.37
CA GLY A 202 1.84 -8.22 10.34
C GLY A 202 1.08 -9.49 10.00
N ALA A 203 -0.22 -9.33 10.12
CA ALA A 203 -1.21 -10.37 9.96
C ALA A 203 -2.44 -9.84 9.24
N VAL A 204 -2.96 -10.63 8.34
CA VAL A 204 -4.10 -10.28 7.50
C VAL A 204 -5.23 -11.26 7.69
N LEU A 205 -6.44 -10.73 7.92
CA LEU A 205 -7.68 -11.49 8.01
C LEU A 205 -8.71 -10.95 7.01
N SER A 206 -9.64 -11.80 6.60
CA SER A 206 -10.82 -11.36 5.83
C SER A 206 -12.09 -12.01 6.36
N SER A 207 -13.22 -11.34 6.11
CA SER A 207 -14.55 -11.87 6.37
C SER A 207 -15.46 -11.48 5.23
N SER A 208 -16.06 -12.49 4.59
CA SER A 208 -16.93 -12.35 3.41
C SER A 208 -16.30 -11.65 2.19
N TYR A 209 -14.99 -11.42 2.20
CA TYR A 209 -14.26 -10.81 1.10
C TYR A 209 -14.03 -11.79 -0.05
N TRP A 210 -13.83 -13.06 0.26
CA TRP A 210 -13.66 -14.13 -0.71
C TRP A 210 -14.89 -15.04 -0.72
N PRO A 211 -15.09 -15.87 -1.76
CA PRO A 211 -16.15 -16.87 -1.78
C PRO A 211 -16.14 -17.78 -0.54
N SER A 212 -17.26 -18.43 -0.28
CA SER A 212 -17.48 -19.22 0.94
C SER A 212 -16.35 -20.20 1.22
N GLY A 213 -15.93 -20.31 2.48
CA GLY A 213 -14.83 -21.15 2.93
C GLY A 213 -13.46 -20.48 2.96
N SER A 214 -13.36 -19.23 2.51
CA SER A 214 -12.10 -18.48 2.41
C SER A 214 -11.98 -17.36 3.45
N ASN A 215 -12.84 -17.37 4.47
CA ASN A 215 -12.80 -16.40 5.55
C ASN A 215 -11.72 -16.71 6.59
N GLY A 216 -11.36 -15.70 7.38
CA GLY A 216 -10.44 -15.80 8.49
C GLY A 216 -9.01 -15.41 8.11
N TRP A 217 -8.06 -16.14 8.61
CA TRP A 217 -6.64 -15.84 8.50
C TRP A 217 -6.14 -16.00 7.05
N GLN A 218 -5.64 -14.90 6.45
CA GLN A 218 -5.15 -14.89 5.08
C GLN A 218 -3.65 -15.07 4.98
N SER A 219 -2.89 -14.27 5.72
CA SER A 219 -1.43 -14.37 5.73
C SER A 219 -0.81 -13.78 6.99
N LEU A 220 0.40 -14.26 7.30
CA LEU A 220 1.40 -13.55 8.09
C LEU A 220 2.44 -13.00 7.16
N TYR A 221 3.01 -11.86 7.48
CA TYR A 221 4.11 -11.32 6.70
C TYR A 221 5.16 -10.63 7.56
N VAL A 222 6.39 -10.66 7.07
CA VAL A 222 7.50 -9.85 7.57
C VAL A 222 8.04 -9.07 6.38
N ARG A 223 8.37 -7.80 6.59
CA ARG A 223 9.02 -6.97 5.58
C ARG A 223 10.16 -6.19 6.20
N VAL A 224 11.28 -6.18 5.52
CA VAL A 224 12.45 -5.35 5.84
C VAL A 224 12.69 -4.42 4.67
N THR A 225 12.90 -3.15 4.95
CA THR A 225 13.24 -2.12 3.98
C THR A 225 14.51 -1.41 4.41
N ALA A 226 15.32 -0.97 3.46
CA ALA A 226 16.42 -0.08 3.69
C ALA A 226 16.24 1.16 2.82
N ASN A 227 16.20 2.34 3.42
CA ASN A 227 16.08 3.61 2.74
C ASN A 227 17.44 4.31 2.76
N TYR A 228 18.14 4.32 1.63
CA TYR A 228 19.44 4.96 1.50
C TYR A 228 19.32 6.26 0.71
N ARG A 229 19.69 7.38 1.35
CA ARG A 229 19.72 8.70 0.72
C ARG A 229 20.88 8.76 -0.28
N LEU A 230 20.56 8.96 -1.55
CA LEU A 230 21.56 9.15 -2.61
C LEU A 230 22.05 10.61 -2.60
N PHE A 231 21.15 11.55 -2.78
CA PHE A 231 21.41 13.00 -2.70
C PHE A 231 20.10 13.77 -2.56
N GLY A 232 20.14 14.90 -1.87
CA GLY A 232 18.97 15.75 -1.63
C GLY A 232 17.80 14.95 -1.07
N ASN A 233 16.72 14.92 -1.81
CA ASN A 233 15.45 14.24 -1.47
C ASN A 233 15.24 12.93 -2.23
N ILE A 234 16.28 12.39 -2.85
CA ILE A 234 16.24 11.15 -3.62
C ILE A 234 16.84 10.02 -2.80
N PHE A 235 16.07 8.92 -2.72
CA PHE A 235 16.44 7.72 -1.97
C PHE A 235 16.32 6.49 -2.86
N VAL A 236 17.12 5.48 -2.57
CA VAL A 236 16.90 4.11 -3.07
C VAL A 236 16.41 3.25 -1.93
N GLU A 237 15.35 2.48 -2.19
CA GLU A 237 14.66 1.65 -1.21
C GLU A 237 14.59 0.20 -1.66
N PRO A 238 15.63 -0.61 -1.41
CA PRO A 238 15.52 -2.06 -1.51
C PRO A 238 14.68 -2.62 -0.37
N PHE A 239 13.94 -3.72 -0.67
CA PHE A 239 13.17 -4.42 0.34
C PHE A 239 13.15 -5.93 0.11
N VAL A 240 12.87 -6.66 1.18
CA VAL A 240 12.52 -8.08 1.17
C VAL A 240 11.31 -8.31 2.06
N GLY A 241 10.36 -9.11 1.56
CA GLY A 241 9.17 -9.54 2.28
C GLY A 241 9.06 -11.06 2.27
N LEU A 242 8.61 -11.64 3.38
CA LEU A 242 8.27 -13.05 3.54
C LEU A 242 6.80 -13.15 3.91
N HIS A 243 6.10 -14.07 3.26
CA HIS A 243 4.67 -14.27 3.43
C HIS A 243 4.38 -15.74 3.72
N TRP A 244 3.59 -16.00 4.77
CA TRP A 244 3.08 -17.32 5.14
C TRP A 244 1.58 -17.34 4.95
N LEU A 245 1.14 -18.24 4.09
CA LEU A 245 -0.27 -18.35 3.70
C LEU A 245 -1.11 -18.94 4.83
N GLY A 246 -2.23 -18.31 5.13
CA GLY A 246 -3.21 -18.74 6.10
C GLY A 246 -4.30 -19.66 5.53
N LYS A 247 -5.12 -20.23 6.41
CA LYS A 247 -6.21 -21.14 6.02
C LYS A 247 -7.24 -20.48 5.09
N GLY A 248 -7.52 -19.20 5.28
CA GLY A 248 -8.46 -18.45 4.43
C GLY A 248 -7.98 -18.38 2.98
N ALA A 249 -6.71 -18.05 2.77
CA ALA A 249 -6.14 -18.00 1.43
C ALA A 249 -6.04 -19.37 0.75
N HIS A 250 -5.81 -20.45 1.51
CA HIS A 250 -5.93 -21.81 0.99
C HIS A 250 -7.37 -22.14 0.54
N GLY A 251 -8.37 -21.57 1.20
CA GLY A 251 -9.77 -21.64 0.80
C GLY A 251 -10.02 -21.02 -0.56
N VAL A 252 -9.42 -19.85 -0.85
CA VAL A 252 -9.50 -19.20 -2.18
C VAL A 252 -9.02 -20.12 -3.28
N ASN A 253 -7.84 -20.74 -3.12
CA ASN A 253 -7.31 -21.69 -4.09
C ASN A 253 -8.24 -22.88 -4.31
N ARG A 254 -8.87 -23.38 -3.26
CA ARG A 254 -9.80 -24.51 -3.35
C ARG A 254 -11.07 -24.15 -4.13
N VAL A 255 -11.64 -23.00 -3.86
CA VAL A 255 -12.87 -22.53 -4.55
C VAL A 255 -12.59 -22.25 -6.01
N TYR A 256 -11.45 -21.66 -6.32
CA TYR A 256 -11.08 -21.34 -7.70
C TYR A 256 -10.61 -22.56 -8.52
N GLY A 257 -10.29 -23.69 -7.84
CA GLY A 257 -9.88 -24.92 -8.49
C GLY A 257 -8.47 -24.92 -9.06
N ARG A 258 -7.68 -23.86 -8.79
CA ARG A 258 -6.27 -23.71 -9.16
C ARG A 258 -5.54 -22.81 -8.17
N THR A 259 -4.22 -22.72 -8.27
CA THR A 259 -3.40 -21.87 -7.41
C THR A 259 -3.58 -20.39 -7.78
N LEU A 260 -4.62 -19.77 -7.27
CA LEU A 260 -4.84 -18.32 -7.39
C LEU A 260 -3.87 -17.52 -6.51
N VAL A 261 -3.59 -18.02 -5.30
CA VAL A 261 -2.66 -17.41 -4.36
C VAL A 261 -1.50 -18.38 -4.13
N LYS A 262 -0.28 -17.87 -4.23
CA LYS A 262 0.95 -18.63 -3.99
C LYS A 262 1.05 -19.05 -2.52
N GLY A 263 1.62 -20.21 -2.26
CA GLY A 263 1.95 -20.66 -0.90
C GLY A 263 2.97 -19.74 -0.21
N ASN A 264 3.62 -20.26 0.83
CA ASN A 264 4.68 -19.50 1.49
C ASN A 264 5.68 -18.99 0.46
N SER A 265 5.92 -17.71 0.44
CA SER A 265 6.72 -17.09 -0.60
C SER A 265 7.41 -15.82 -0.11
N TRP A 266 8.33 -15.35 -0.91
CA TRP A 266 9.07 -14.14 -0.67
C TRP A 266 8.91 -13.19 -1.85
N VAL A 267 9.06 -11.90 -1.57
CA VAL A 267 9.07 -10.83 -2.54
C VAL A 267 10.28 -9.94 -2.26
N THR A 268 10.98 -9.55 -3.30
CA THR A 268 12.06 -8.57 -3.21
C THR A 268 11.85 -7.49 -4.24
N GLY A 269 12.40 -6.36 -3.99
CA GLY A 269 12.34 -5.27 -4.94
C GLY A 269 13.26 -4.12 -4.56
N VAL A 270 13.27 -3.14 -5.43
CA VAL A 270 13.98 -1.89 -5.24
C VAL A 270 13.16 -0.76 -5.83
N SER A 271 13.14 0.37 -5.15
CA SER A 271 12.46 1.56 -5.64
C SER A 271 13.37 2.78 -5.56
N LEU A 272 13.18 3.70 -6.48
CA LEU A 272 13.66 5.08 -6.37
C LEU A 272 12.54 5.91 -5.78
N VAL A 273 12.83 6.68 -4.75
CA VAL A 273 11.86 7.51 -4.04
C VAL A 273 12.32 8.96 -4.08
N TYR A 274 11.45 9.84 -4.52
CA TYR A 274 11.61 11.28 -4.41
C TYR A 274 10.62 11.81 -3.38
N SER A 275 11.10 12.48 -2.34
CA SER A 275 10.27 13.09 -1.29
C SER A 275 10.22 14.61 -1.47
N PHE A 276 9.06 15.24 -1.23
CA PHE A 276 8.85 16.68 -1.38
C PHE A 276 7.99 17.28 -0.25
#